data_2059c6267c9aba744a5b7307b6278619
#
_entry.id   2059c6267c9aba744a5b7307b6278619
#
_cell.length_a   1.000
_cell.length_b   1.000
_cell.length_c   1.000
_cell.angle_alpha   90.00
_cell.angle_beta   90.00
_cell.angle_gamma   90.00
#
_symmetry.space_group_name_H-M   'P 1'
#
loop_
_entity.id
_entity.type
_entity.pdbx_description
1 polymer ?
#
loop_
_entity_poly.entity_id
_entity_poly.type
_entity_poly.pdbx_seq_one_letter_code
_entity_poly.pdbx_strand_id
1 'polypeptide(L)'
;MYHAVPAQLSKGAKKYRITTAISKRNNTKTEDFLYELIDSKTVLPCYNSADPRVSLANTRDFDSYKLYLADTGLFITLMFIDRPAAENEIYKKLLSDKLPANLGYLYENAVAQMIHAAGRELYYHTWEKAGSTHYYEVDFLISDGSKISAFEVKSSGTGKHASIAEFVKKFSANIGDLYVLSQKDVGTEGTLQQKPVYLTPFLVA
;
A
#
# COMPACT_ATOMS: atom_id res chain seq x y z
N MET A 1 -4.24 8.76 17.09
CA MET A 1 -4.75 8.11 15.86
C MET A 1 -3.61 7.59 14.97
N TYR A 2 -2.64 8.40 14.54
CA TYR A 2 -1.55 7.96 13.69
C TYR A 2 -0.67 6.84 14.29
N HIS A 3 -0.49 6.76 15.60
CA HIS A 3 0.19 5.65 16.28
C HIS A 3 -0.40 4.25 15.98
N ALA A 4 -1.67 4.20 15.57
CA ALA A 4 -2.33 2.94 15.25
C ALA A 4 -2.09 2.48 13.79
N VAL A 5 -1.55 3.35 12.94
CA VAL A 5 -1.34 3.06 11.50
C VAL A 5 -0.41 1.85 11.30
N PRO A 6 0.80 1.79 11.91
CA PRO A 6 1.66 0.64 11.74
C PRO A 6 1.02 -0.67 12.23
N ALA A 7 0.33 -0.62 13.38
CA ALA A 7 -0.31 -1.79 13.95
C ALA A 7 -1.47 -2.32 13.09
N GLN A 8 -2.18 -1.47 12.36
CA GLN A 8 -3.26 -1.89 11.47
C GLN A 8 -2.72 -2.43 10.15
N LEU A 9 -1.71 -1.80 9.57
CA LEU A 9 -1.04 -2.30 8.36
C LEU A 9 -0.38 -3.66 8.62
N SER A 10 0.33 -3.81 9.74
CA SER A 10 1.02 -5.07 10.08
C SER A 10 0.08 -6.27 10.27
N LYS A 11 -1.19 -6.03 10.59
CA LYS A 11 -2.23 -7.06 10.69
C LYS A 11 -2.87 -7.41 9.34
N GLY A 12 -2.40 -6.84 8.24
CA GLY A 12 -3.00 -7.00 6.92
C GLY A 12 -4.45 -6.47 6.89
N ALA A 13 -4.72 -5.40 7.65
CA ALA A 13 -6.04 -4.79 7.67
C ALA A 13 -6.34 -4.21 6.28
N LYS A 14 -7.34 -4.77 5.60
CA LYS A 14 -7.76 -4.34 4.24
C LYS A 14 -8.36 -2.95 4.19
N LYS A 15 -8.77 -2.44 5.35
CA LYS A 15 -9.22 -1.07 5.54
C LYS A 15 -8.84 -0.58 6.93
N TYR A 16 -8.55 0.70 7.02
CA TYR A 16 -8.30 1.36 8.30
C TYR A 16 -9.58 1.38 9.14
N ARG A 17 -9.49 0.92 10.38
CA ARG A 17 -10.62 0.91 11.32
C ARG A 17 -10.45 2.02 12.34
N ILE A 18 -11.14 3.12 12.14
CA ILE A 18 -11.15 4.28 13.05
C ILE A 18 -11.54 3.86 14.47
N THR A 19 -12.54 2.98 14.60
CA THR A 19 -13.04 2.50 15.90
C THR A 19 -12.00 1.73 16.72
N THR A 20 -10.97 1.20 16.08
CA THR A 20 -9.87 0.52 16.77
C THR A 20 -8.79 1.49 17.24
N ALA A 21 -8.68 2.65 16.58
CA ALA A 21 -7.68 3.67 16.85
C ALA A 21 -8.11 4.65 17.96
N ILE A 22 -9.40 4.79 18.21
CA ILE A 22 -9.98 5.68 19.22
C ILE A 22 -11.03 4.90 20.00
N SER A 23 -10.91 4.87 21.34
CA SER A 23 -11.93 4.26 22.18
C SER A 23 -13.29 4.94 21.97
N LYS A 24 -14.32 4.12 21.82
CA LYS A 24 -15.73 4.31 21.49
C LYS A 24 -16.46 5.58 21.97
N ARG A 25 -15.98 6.81 21.72
CA ARG A 25 -16.77 8.00 22.03
C ARG A 25 -16.71 9.04 20.91
N ASN A 26 -17.87 9.22 20.24
CA ASN A 26 -18.20 10.22 19.22
C ASN A 26 -17.56 10.01 17.81
N ASN A 27 -18.34 9.41 16.91
CA ASN A 27 -17.95 9.21 15.50
C ASN A 27 -17.56 10.52 14.78
N THR A 28 -18.29 11.61 14.99
CA THR A 28 -18.04 12.90 14.31
C THR A 28 -16.66 13.48 14.64
N LYS A 29 -16.27 13.53 15.90
CA LYS A 29 -14.93 14.02 16.30
C LYS A 29 -13.78 13.13 15.77
N THR A 30 -14.06 11.89 15.48
CA THR A 30 -13.09 10.92 14.99
C THR A 30 -12.77 11.15 13.52
N GLU A 31 -13.79 11.49 12.73
CA GLU A 31 -13.65 11.87 11.33
C GLU A 31 -12.89 13.19 11.20
N ASP A 32 -13.20 14.19 12.03
CA ASP A 32 -12.49 15.46 12.06
C ASP A 32 -10.98 15.25 12.31
N PHE A 33 -10.60 14.42 13.27
CA PHE A 33 -9.19 14.08 13.52
C PHE A 33 -8.50 13.36 12.35
N LEU A 34 -9.24 12.54 11.61
CA LEU A 34 -8.69 11.91 10.42
C LEU A 34 -8.41 12.95 9.33
N TYR A 35 -9.36 13.87 9.10
CA TYR A 35 -9.16 14.94 8.14
C TYR A 35 -7.99 15.85 8.52
N GLU A 36 -7.85 16.21 9.80
CA GLU A 36 -6.69 16.96 10.30
C GLU A 36 -5.35 16.24 10.01
N LEU A 37 -5.29 14.91 10.19
CA LEU A 37 -4.09 14.13 9.89
C LEU A 37 -3.78 14.07 8.39
N ILE A 38 -4.81 13.98 7.55
CA ILE A 38 -4.67 14.02 6.09
C ILE A 38 -4.21 15.41 5.65
N ASP A 39 -4.84 16.47 6.15
CA ASP A 39 -4.51 17.85 5.80
C ASP A 39 -3.10 18.24 6.26
N SER A 40 -2.67 17.77 7.42
CA SER A 40 -1.30 17.96 7.92
C SER A 40 -0.25 17.17 7.13
N LYS A 41 -0.65 16.33 6.16
CA LYS A 41 0.22 15.45 5.41
C LYS A 41 0.99 14.45 6.28
N THR A 42 0.51 14.17 7.49
CA THR A 42 1.11 13.15 8.38
C THR A 42 0.77 11.74 7.94
N VAL A 43 -0.44 11.56 7.40
CA VAL A 43 -0.90 10.29 6.84
C VAL A 43 -1.29 10.43 5.38
N LEU A 44 -1.13 9.34 4.64
CA LEU A 44 -1.47 9.23 3.23
C LEU A 44 -2.63 8.24 3.09
N PRO A 45 -3.84 8.70 2.77
CA PRO A 45 -4.97 7.81 2.52
C PRO A 45 -4.79 7.12 1.16
N CYS A 46 -4.97 5.81 1.15
CA CYS A 46 -5.02 5.00 -0.05
C CYS A 46 -6.43 4.40 -0.14
N TYR A 47 -7.21 4.81 -1.13
CA TYR A 47 -8.61 4.44 -1.24
C TYR A 47 -8.81 3.17 -2.07
N ASN A 48 -9.78 2.36 -1.67
CA ASN A 48 -10.21 1.26 -2.53
C ASN A 48 -10.96 1.82 -3.75
N SER A 49 -10.54 1.42 -4.95
CA SER A 49 -11.32 1.64 -6.16
C SER A 49 -12.27 0.46 -6.34
N ALA A 50 -13.58 0.70 -6.28
CA ALA A 50 -14.59 -0.36 -6.36
C ALA A 50 -14.64 -0.98 -7.76
N ASP A 51 -14.43 -0.19 -8.81
CA ASP A 51 -14.35 -0.66 -10.20
C ASP A 51 -13.25 0.08 -10.99
N PRO A 52 -12.07 -0.51 -11.10
CA PRO A 52 -10.96 0.10 -11.83
C PRO A 52 -11.22 0.36 -13.32
N ARG A 53 -12.24 -0.27 -13.93
CA ARG A 53 -12.55 -0.13 -15.37
C ARG A 53 -13.03 1.25 -15.76
N VAL A 54 -13.64 1.98 -14.85
CA VAL A 54 -14.24 3.29 -15.13
C VAL A 54 -13.24 4.40 -14.89
N SER A 55 -12.91 4.63 -13.65
CA SER A 55 -11.94 5.63 -13.19
C SER A 55 -11.64 5.36 -11.73
N LEU A 56 -10.38 5.41 -11.34
CA LEU A 56 -10.00 5.20 -9.94
C LEU A 56 -10.65 6.22 -9.01
N ALA A 57 -10.67 7.49 -9.41
CA ALA A 57 -11.27 8.57 -8.63
C ALA A 57 -12.80 8.48 -8.55
N ASN A 58 -13.46 8.14 -9.67
CA ASN A 58 -14.92 8.07 -9.71
C ASN A 58 -15.50 6.85 -8.98
N THR A 59 -14.68 5.82 -8.80
CA THR A 59 -15.08 4.59 -8.09
C THR A 59 -14.41 4.46 -6.72
N ARG A 60 -13.93 5.58 -6.18
CA ARG A 60 -13.36 5.69 -4.83
C ARG A 60 -14.40 5.30 -3.78
N ASP A 61 -14.06 4.33 -2.96
CA ASP A 61 -14.82 3.96 -1.78
C ASP A 61 -14.27 4.73 -0.57
N PHE A 62 -15.03 5.70 -0.09
CA PHE A 62 -14.64 6.55 1.05
C PHE A 62 -14.69 5.80 2.40
N ASP A 63 -15.40 4.69 2.46
CA ASP A 63 -15.51 3.85 3.66
C ASP A 63 -14.45 2.75 3.71
N SER A 64 -13.73 2.54 2.62
CA SER A 64 -12.70 1.51 2.47
C SER A 64 -11.37 2.13 2.05
N TYR A 65 -10.50 2.39 3.01
CA TYR A 65 -9.18 2.95 2.76
C TYR A 65 -8.14 2.36 3.72
N LYS A 66 -6.90 2.37 3.27
CA LYS A 66 -5.71 2.14 4.09
C LYS A 66 -5.10 3.50 4.45
N LEU A 67 -4.38 3.57 5.56
CA LEU A 67 -3.57 4.74 5.90
C LEU A 67 -2.10 4.33 5.91
N TYR A 68 -1.30 5.04 5.15
CA TYR A 68 0.16 4.99 5.23
C TYR A 68 0.66 6.22 5.98
N LEU A 69 1.89 6.20 6.47
CA LEU A 69 2.55 7.37 7.01
C LEU A 69 3.35 8.08 5.92
N ALA A 70 3.34 9.40 5.93
CA ALA A 70 4.09 10.20 4.98
C ALA A 70 5.61 10.11 5.17
N ASP A 71 6.05 9.55 6.30
CA ASP A 71 7.44 9.32 6.63
C ASP A 71 7.64 7.87 7.07
N THR A 72 8.46 7.13 6.30
CA THR A 72 8.76 5.72 6.59
C THR A 72 9.66 5.56 7.82
N GLY A 73 10.50 6.55 8.15
CA GLY A 73 11.26 6.57 9.40
C GLY A 73 10.34 6.71 10.61
N LEU A 74 9.36 7.62 10.55
CA LEU A 74 8.32 7.73 11.56
C LEU A 74 7.53 6.42 11.70
N PHE A 75 7.24 5.74 10.59
CA PHE A 75 6.57 4.44 10.60
C PHE A 75 7.33 3.41 11.44
N ILE A 76 8.65 3.30 11.24
CA ILE A 76 9.52 2.39 12.00
C ILE A 76 9.55 2.80 13.49
N THR A 77 9.74 4.08 13.77
CA THR A 77 9.77 4.60 15.14
C THR A 77 8.48 4.29 15.90
N LEU A 78 7.33 4.50 15.29
CA LEU A 78 6.04 4.19 15.91
C LEU A 78 5.81 2.69 16.09
N MET A 79 6.32 1.88 15.18
CA MET A 79 6.18 0.43 15.26
C MET A 79 6.97 -0.17 16.43
N PHE A 80 8.08 0.44 16.80
CA PHE A 80 8.98 0.00 17.86
C PHE A 80 9.09 0.97 19.03
N ILE A 81 8.09 1.83 19.23
CA ILE A 81 8.09 2.87 20.26
C ILE A 81 8.37 2.31 21.67
N ASP A 82 7.90 1.08 21.93
CA ASP A 82 8.12 0.39 23.21
C ASP A 82 9.44 -0.40 23.25
N ARG A 83 10.20 -0.45 22.13
CA ARG A 83 11.41 -1.26 21.96
C ARG A 83 12.45 -0.55 21.09
N PRO A 84 13.05 0.55 21.54
CA PRO A 84 14.01 1.33 20.72
C PRO A 84 15.22 0.53 20.23
N ALA A 85 15.67 -0.50 21.00
CA ALA A 85 16.76 -1.38 20.58
C ALA A 85 16.38 -2.22 19.33
N ALA A 86 15.10 -2.60 19.19
CA ALA A 86 14.62 -3.32 18.03
C ALA A 86 14.60 -2.45 16.77
N GLU A 87 14.35 -1.14 16.91
CA GLU A 87 14.44 -0.16 15.82
C GLU A 87 15.85 -0.17 15.22
N ASN A 88 16.88 -0.08 16.05
CA ASN A 88 18.28 -0.13 15.58
C ASN A 88 18.63 -1.45 14.87
N GLU A 89 18.08 -2.57 15.32
CA GLU A 89 18.27 -3.85 14.65
C GLU A 89 17.54 -3.91 13.29
N ILE A 90 16.37 -3.32 13.19
CA ILE A 90 15.64 -3.23 11.92
C ILE A 90 16.43 -2.40 10.91
N TYR A 91 16.98 -1.24 11.30
CA TYR A 91 17.83 -0.46 10.41
C TYR A 91 19.07 -1.23 9.96
N LYS A 92 19.72 -1.98 10.85
CA LYS A 92 20.84 -2.87 10.48
C LYS A 92 20.41 -3.95 9.48
N LYS A 93 19.23 -4.53 9.66
CA LYS A 93 18.69 -5.55 8.74
C LYS A 93 18.29 -4.96 7.39
N LEU A 94 17.73 -3.74 7.36
CA LEU A 94 17.47 -3.00 6.12
C LEU A 94 18.76 -2.77 5.33
N LEU A 95 19.80 -2.28 6.00
CA LEU A 95 21.11 -2.02 5.38
C LEU A 95 21.84 -3.29 4.94
N SER A 96 21.57 -4.43 5.57
CA SER A 96 22.18 -5.73 5.24
C SER A 96 21.35 -6.62 4.34
N ASP A 97 20.23 -6.09 3.78
CA ASP A 97 19.29 -6.81 2.92
C ASP A 97 18.66 -8.07 3.56
N LYS A 98 18.58 -8.09 4.88
CA LYS A 98 18.06 -9.21 5.69
C LYS A 98 16.74 -8.92 6.39
N LEU A 99 15.91 -8.04 5.80
CA LEU A 99 14.65 -7.70 6.42
C LEU A 99 13.70 -8.92 6.45
N PRO A 100 13.09 -9.22 7.61
CA PRO A 100 12.12 -10.30 7.70
C PRO A 100 10.91 -10.08 6.76
N ALA A 101 10.43 -11.14 6.16
CA ALA A 101 9.27 -11.11 5.24
C ALA A 101 7.98 -10.55 5.87
N ASN A 102 7.86 -10.62 7.21
CA ASN A 102 6.72 -10.08 7.94
C ASN A 102 6.69 -8.53 8.03
N LEU A 103 7.69 -7.85 7.48
CA LEU A 103 7.76 -6.38 7.40
C LEU A 103 7.43 -5.86 5.99
N GLY A 104 6.69 -6.62 5.19
CA GLY A 104 6.26 -6.24 3.83
C GLY A 104 5.56 -4.87 3.78
N TYR A 105 4.74 -4.58 4.79
CA TYR A 105 4.05 -3.30 4.92
C TYR A 105 4.98 -2.08 5.06
N LEU A 106 6.23 -2.27 5.45
CA LEU A 106 7.24 -1.19 5.45
C LEU A 106 7.59 -0.78 4.02
N TYR A 107 7.73 -1.76 3.13
CA TYR A 107 7.95 -1.51 1.69
C TYR A 107 6.72 -0.89 1.04
N GLU A 108 5.52 -1.36 1.39
CA GLU A 108 4.28 -0.73 0.94
C GLU A 108 4.21 0.73 1.36
N ASN A 109 4.57 1.05 2.63
CA ASN A 109 4.60 2.43 3.11
C ASN A 109 5.60 3.29 2.34
N ALA A 110 6.80 2.77 2.06
CA ALA A 110 7.80 3.49 1.27
C ALA A 110 7.33 3.73 -0.17
N VAL A 111 6.69 2.75 -0.79
CA VAL A 111 6.10 2.89 -2.14
C VAL A 111 4.96 3.92 -2.13
N ALA A 112 4.06 3.86 -1.14
CA ALA A 112 2.98 4.86 -0.98
C ALA A 112 3.54 6.29 -0.88
N GLN A 113 4.59 6.47 -0.09
CA GLN A 113 5.28 7.75 0.05
C GLN A 113 5.86 8.23 -1.29
N MET A 114 6.51 7.35 -2.07
CA MET A 114 7.09 7.69 -3.37
C MET A 114 6.01 8.03 -4.42
N ILE A 115 4.92 7.28 -4.47
CA ILE A 115 3.78 7.56 -5.35
C ILE A 115 3.16 8.92 -5.02
N HIS A 116 2.95 9.19 -3.73
CA HIS A 116 2.39 10.47 -3.28
C HIS A 116 3.33 11.64 -3.57
N ALA A 117 4.64 11.47 -3.38
CA ALA A 117 5.65 12.48 -3.69
C ALA A 117 5.71 12.82 -5.19
N ALA A 118 5.33 11.91 -6.08
CA ALA A 118 5.15 12.15 -7.52
C ALA A 118 3.83 12.87 -7.85
N GLY A 119 3.07 13.31 -6.86
CA GLY A 119 1.79 14.02 -7.05
C GLY A 119 0.61 13.12 -7.40
N ARG A 120 0.74 11.81 -7.25
CA ARG A 120 -0.32 10.86 -7.56
C ARG A 120 -1.16 10.55 -6.31
N GLU A 121 -2.47 10.41 -6.49
CA GLU A 121 -3.35 9.85 -5.46
C GLU A 121 -3.14 8.34 -5.34
N LEU A 122 -3.32 7.83 -4.13
CA LEU A 122 -3.13 6.42 -3.82
C LEU A 122 -4.44 5.66 -3.93
N TYR A 123 -4.45 4.62 -4.75
CA TYR A 123 -5.57 3.70 -4.91
C TYR A 123 -5.09 2.26 -4.79
N TYR A 124 -5.94 1.38 -4.27
CA TYR A 124 -5.78 -0.06 -4.29
C TYR A 124 -7.07 -0.73 -4.76
N HIS A 125 -7.06 -2.04 -5.00
CA HIS A 125 -8.27 -2.77 -5.33
C HIS A 125 -8.30 -4.12 -4.64
N THR A 126 -9.47 -4.46 -4.06
CA THR A 126 -9.70 -5.78 -3.48
C THR A 126 -10.98 -6.38 -4.05
N TRP A 127 -10.97 -7.70 -4.26
CA TRP A 127 -12.16 -8.45 -4.66
C TRP A 127 -12.15 -9.85 -4.09
N GLU A 128 -13.31 -10.45 -3.97
CA GLU A 128 -13.49 -11.77 -3.40
C GLU A 128 -12.84 -12.84 -4.26
N LYS A 129 -12.19 -13.79 -3.61
CA LYS A 129 -11.71 -15.00 -4.24
C LYS A 129 -12.84 -16.02 -4.26
N ALA A 130 -13.27 -16.44 -5.46
CA ALA A 130 -14.37 -17.40 -5.62
C ALA A 130 -14.16 -18.67 -4.78
N GLY A 131 -15.17 -19.04 -4.02
CA GLY A 131 -15.14 -20.22 -3.16
C GLY A 131 -14.24 -20.14 -1.92
N SER A 132 -13.85 -18.92 -1.50
CA SER A 132 -12.96 -18.70 -0.35
C SER A 132 -13.43 -17.50 0.46
N THR A 133 -13.08 -17.48 1.75
CA THR A 133 -13.19 -16.31 2.63
C THR A 133 -12.05 -15.30 2.42
N HIS A 134 -11.09 -15.63 1.56
CA HIS A 134 -9.96 -14.75 1.23
C HIS A 134 -10.29 -13.83 0.06
N TYR A 135 -9.53 -12.78 -0.04
CA TYR A 135 -9.63 -11.78 -1.11
C TYR A 135 -8.33 -11.74 -1.89
N TYR A 136 -8.44 -11.37 -3.15
CA TYR A 136 -7.31 -10.85 -3.92
C TYR A 136 -7.15 -9.37 -3.61
N GLU A 137 -5.93 -8.88 -3.68
CA GLU A 137 -5.59 -7.48 -3.49
C GLU A 137 -4.45 -7.10 -4.42
N VAL A 138 -4.56 -5.93 -5.07
CA VAL A 138 -3.47 -5.24 -5.75
C VAL A 138 -3.11 -4.04 -4.91
N ASP A 139 -1.84 -3.91 -4.53
CA ASP A 139 -1.40 -2.96 -3.51
C ASP A 139 -1.56 -1.51 -3.94
N PHE A 140 -1.21 -1.18 -5.21
CA PHE A 140 -1.43 0.16 -5.76
C PHE A 140 -1.89 0.09 -7.21
N LEU A 141 -2.76 1.04 -7.56
CA LEU A 141 -3.23 1.30 -8.90
C LEU A 141 -2.95 2.75 -9.28
N ILE A 142 -2.46 2.96 -10.48
CA ILE A 142 -2.22 4.30 -11.04
C ILE A 142 -2.93 4.40 -12.39
N SER A 143 -3.72 5.46 -12.54
CA SER A 143 -4.34 5.78 -13.82
C SER A 143 -3.33 6.48 -14.73
N ASP A 144 -3.17 5.96 -15.92
CA ASP A 144 -2.33 6.53 -16.96
C ASP A 144 -3.14 6.66 -18.26
N GLY A 145 -3.74 7.82 -18.43
CA GLY A 145 -4.72 8.07 -19.49
C GLY A 145 -5.93 7.13 -19.37
N SER A 146 -6.12 6.27 -20.38
CA SER A 146 -7.21 5.29 -20.41
C SER A 146 -6.83 3.93 -19.84
N LYS A 147 -5.59 3.78 -19.39
CA LYS A 147 -5.03 2.54 -18.85
C LYS A 147 -4.76 2.64 -17.36
N ILE A 148 -4.65 1.50 -16.72
CA ILE A 148 -4.37 1.38 -15.29
C ILE A 148 -3.15 0.51 -15.12
N SER A 149 -2.09 1.09 -14.56
CA SER A 149 -0.91 0.36 -14.14
C SER A 149 -1.10 -0.19 -12.74
N ALA A 150 -0.71 -1.44 -12.53
CA ALA A 150 -0.88 -2.16 -11.27
C ALA A 150 0.47 -2.50 -10.65
N PHE A 151 0.58 -2.28 -9.34
CA PHE A 151 1.79 -2.47 -8.57
C PHE A 151 1.53 -3.44 -7.42
N GLU A 152 2.34 -4.47 -7.33
CA GLU A 152 2.43 -5.40 -6.20
C GLU A 152 3.77 -5.18 -5.49
N VAL A 153 3.76 -5.06 -4.17
CA VAL A 153 4.97 -4.79 -3.38
C VAL A 153 5.38 -6.04 -2.61
N LYS A 154 6.64 -6.41 -2.69
CA LYS A 154 7.21 -7.57 -1.99
C LYS A 154 8.44 -7.17 -1.18
N SER A 155 8.49 -7.60 0.08
CA SER A 155 9.67 -7.36 0.94
C SER A 155 10.82 -8.31 0.64
N SER A 156 10.57 -9.48 0.06
CA SER A 156 11.60 -10.47 -0.24
C SER A 156 11.21 -11.27 -1.48
N GLY A 157 12.12 -11.32 -2.45
CA GLY A 157 11.89 -12.05 -3.69
C GLY A 157 10.70 -11.53 -4.49
N THR A 158 10.34 -12.22 -5.57
CA THR A 158 9.19 -11.86 -6.39
C THR A 158 7.92 -12.60 -5.97
N GLY A 159 8.03 -13.73 -5.29
CA GLY A 159 6.92 -14.48 -4.71
C GLY A 159 5.87 -14.96 -5.73
N LYS A 160 4.70 -15.36 -5.23
CA LYS A 160 3.54 -15.70 -6.07
C LYS A 160 2.75 -14.44 -6.39
N HIS A 161 2.42 -14.22 -7.66
CA HIS A 161 1.69 -13.03 -8.16
C HIS A 161 0.23 -13.36 -8.48
N ALA A 162 -0.42 -14.18 -7.64
CA ALA A 162 -1.78 -14.62 -7.89
C ALA A 162 -2.77 -13.47 -8.03
N SER A 163 -2.64 -12.41 -7.22
CA SER A 163 -3.53 -11.26 -7.28
C SER A 163 -3.40 -10.49 -8.59
N ILE A 164 -2.17 -10.17 -8.99
CA ILE A 164 -1.92 -9.46 -10.25
C ILE A 164 -2.36 -10.30 -11.46
N ALA A 165 -2.10 -11.61 -11.46
CA ALA A 165 -2.52 -12.51 -12.53
C ALA A 165 -4.06 -12.56 -12.67
N GLU A 166 -4.79 -12.64 -11.55
CA GLU A 166 -6.24 -12.61 -11.56
C GLU A 166 -6.79 -11.21 -11.91
N PHE A 167 -6.09 -10.14 -11.51
CA PHE A 167 -6.42 -8.78 -11.91
C PHE A 167 -6.37 -8.61 -13.43
N VAL A 168 -5.30 -9.10 -14.07
CA VAL A 168 -5.16 -9.09 -15.54
C VAL A 168 -6.31 -9.81 -16.23
N LYS A 169 -6.68 -11.00 -15.76
CA LYS A 169 -7.80 -11.75 -16.36
C LYS A 169 -9.12 -10.98 -16.27
N LYS A 170 -9.36 -10.32 -15.12
CA LYS A 170 -10.62 -9.62 -14.85
C LYS A 170 -10.75 -8.30 -15.58
N PHE A 171 -9.63 -7.57 -15.78
CA PHE A 171 -9.61 -6.19 -16.26
C PHE A 171 -8.77 -5.98 -17.54
N SER A 172 -8.52 -7.03 -18.32
CA SER A 172 -7.58 -7.07 -19.45
C SER A 172 -7.66 -5.88 -20.43
N ALA A 173 -8.85 -5.36 -20.68
CA ALA A 173 -9.07 -4.27 -21.64
C ALA A 173 -8.48 -2.92 -21.17
N ASN A 174 -8.35 -2.71 -19.87
CA ASN A 174 -7.95 -1.44 -19.27
C ASN A 174 -6.53 -1.46 -18.67
N ILE A 175 -5.82 -2.58 -18.81
CA ILE A 175 -4.50 -2.73 -18.20
C ILE A 175 -3.43 -1.99 -19.01
N GLY A 176 -2.62 -1.21 -18.31
CA GLY A 176 -1.36 -0.67 -18.72
C GLY A 176 -0.20 -1.56 -18.30
N ASP A 177 0.75 -1.00 -17.60
CA ASP A 177 1.90 -1.72 -17.10
C ASP A 177 1.61 -2.48 -15.80
N LEU A 178 2.32 -3.58 -15.62
CA LEU A 178 2.22 -4.45 -14.45
C LEU A 178 3.58 -4.54 -13.78
N TYR A 179 3.65 -4.17 -12.51
CA TYR A 179 4.90 -4.11 -11.77
C TYR A 179 4.87 -4.96 -10.51
N VAL A 180 5.96 -5.70 -10.28
CA VAL A 180 6.32 -6.21 -8.96
C VAL A 180 7.51 -5.42 -8.46
N LEU A 181 7.30 -4.68 -7.38
CA LEU A 181 8.33 -3.90 -6.71
C LEU A 181 8.94 -4.72 -5.59
N SER A 182 10.24 -4.94 -5.61
CA SER A 182 10.94 -5.74 -4.60
C SER A 182 12.36 -5.27 -4.40
N GLN A 183 13.15 -5.99 -3.60
CA GLN A 183 14.59 -5.81 -3.47
C GLN A 183 15.39 -6.42 -4.63
N LYS A 184 14.75 -7.15 -5.54
CA LYS A 184 15.41 -7.81 -6.66
C LYS A 184 15.72 -6.84 -7.78
N ASP A 185 16.74 -7.18 -8.57
CA ASP A 185 17.09 -6.46 -9.78
C ASP A 185 15.98 -6.49 -10.84
N VAL A 186 16.17 -5.68 -11.86
CA VAL A 186 15.25 -5.59 -12.99
C VAL A 186 15.10 -6.95 -13.66
N GLY A 187 13.86 -7.36 -13.88
CA GLY A 187 13.51 -8.60 -14.55
C GLY A 187 12.16 -8.50 -15.23
N THR A 188 11.78 -9.56 -15.94
CA THR A 188 10.49 -9.65 -16.62
C THR A 188 9.99 -11.10 -16.58
N GLU A 189 8.70 -11.27 -16.29
CA GLU A 189 8.01 -12.55 -16.36
C GLU A 189 6.72 -12.38 -17.18
N GLY A 190 6.76 -12.74 -18.46
CA GLY A 190 5.69 -12.43 -19.42
C GLY A 190 5.49 -10.92 -19.57
N THR A 191 4.31 -10.42 -19.23
CA THR A 191 3.99 -8.97 -19.22
C THR A 191 4.31 -8.29 -17.90
N LEU A 192 4.68 -9.05 -16.87
CA LEU A 192 4.96 -8.55 -15.53
C LEU A 192 6.40 -8.05 -15.45
N GLN A 193 6.59 -6.81 -15.10
CA GLN A 193 7.90 -6.19 -14.95
C GLN A 193 8.32 -6.24 -13.47
N GLN A 194 9.46 -6.84 -13.20
CA GLN A 194 10.09 -6.83 -11.88
C GLN A 194 11.03 -5.64 -11.79
N LYS A 195 10.85 -4.80 -10.79
CA LYS A 195 11.64 -3.58 -10.59
C LYS A 195 12.08 -3.45 -9.13
N PRO A 196 13.30 -2.96 -8.88
CA PRO A 196 13.68 -2.54 -7.54
C PRO A 196 12.77 -1.44 -7.01
N VAL A 197 12.44 -1.48 -5.71
CA VAL A 197 11.55 -0.50 -5.06
C VAL A 197 12.00 0.95 -5.28
N TYR A 198 13.31 1.21 -5.30
CA TYR A 198 13.86 2.56 -5.49
C TYR A 198 13.58 3.16 -6.88
N LEU A 199 13.18 2.35 -7.85
CA LEU A 199 12.77 2.85 -9.18
C LEU A 199 11.33 3.37 -9.22
N THR A 200 10.54 3.19 -8.16
CA THR A 200 9.14 3.63 -8.12
C THR A 200 8.93 5.07 -8.61
N PRO A 201 9.74 6.09 -8.22
CA PRO A 201 9.52 7.46 -8.69
C PRO A 201 9.58 7.62 -10.22
N PHE A 202 10.37 6.80 -10.90
CA PHE A 202 10.50 6.82 -12.37
C PHE A 202 9.38 6.07 -13.09
N LEU A 203 8.67 5.19 -12.37
CA LEU A 203 7.56 4.42 -12.93
C LEU A 203 6.22 5.14 -12.80
N VAL A 204 6.14 6.15 -11.91
CA VAL A 204 4.89 6.85 -11.56
C VAL A 204 4.91 8.34 -11.93
N ALA A 205 6.00 8.79 -12.55
CA ALA A 205 6.20 10.17 -12.99
C ALA A 205 5.18 10.63 -14.05
#